data_bdc63a91d49723181718d0f5551ce750
#
_entry.id   bdc63a91d49723181718d0f5551ce750
#
_cell.length_a   1.000
_cell.length_b   1.000
_cell.length_c   1.000
_cell.angle_alpha   90.00
_cell.angle_beta   90.00
_cell.angle_gamma   90.00
#
_symmetry.space_group_name_H-M   'P 1'
#
loop_
_entity.id
_entity.type
_entity.pdbx_description
1 polymer ?
#
loop_
_entity_poly.entity_id
_entity_poly.type
_entity_poly.pdbx_seq_one_letter_code
_entity_poly.pdbx_strand_id
1 'polypeptide(L)'
;MKMPYKLTALFMALASTALLSGCFHDDDNPPVPREFSVEVSNLTNHQPFAPVGVVLHEDGYHPYTLGAAASTALETMAEGGDVSDLISEADSHTMTLDTMTGTGIIAPGSNEILTVQSLNTQPRLSLVGMLVNTNDGFIGLNGVDVSGLGLNESLDLKARVYDAGTEANSEAAADVPGQGGEGFNASRNDRDFVAVHPGVISMDDGLSGSSLDQSHRFDNPSARIVVTRTR
;
A
#
# COMPACT_ATOMS: atom_id res chain seq x y z
N MET A 1 64.91 45.76 73.21
CA MET A 1 63.74 44.90 73.22
C MET A 1 63.41 44.62 71.77
N LYS A 2 63.80 43.41 71.27
CA LYS A 2 63.80 43.07 69.85
C LYS A 2 62.63 42.13 69.60
N MET A 3 61.76 42.51 68.66
CA MET A 3 60.70 41.66 68.13
C MET A 3 61.22 40.88 66.90
N PRO A 4 60.92 39.60 66.77
CA PRO A 4 61.25 38.87 65.51
C PRO A 4 60.03 38.82 64.56
N TYR A 5 60.30 39.11 63.32
CA TYR A 5 59.35 38.95 62.20
C TYR A 5 59.18 37.46 61.82
N LYS A 6 57.93 37.01 61.79
CA LYS A 6 57.63 35.69 61.23
C LYS A 6 57.29 35.85 59.74
N LEU A 7 58.10 35.19 58.94
CA LEU A 7 57.93 35.06 57.46
C LEU A 7 56.87 34.01 57.22
N THR A 8 55.74 34.38 56.66
CA THR A 8 54.70 33.46 56.24
C THR A 8 54.84 33.18 54.72
N ALA A 9 55.22 31.96 54.37
CA ALA A 9 55.33 31.50 52.98
C ALA A 9 53.93 31.21 52.42
N LEU A 10 53.57 31.91 51.34
CA LEU A 10 52.33 31.74 50.62
C LEU A 10 52.52 30.64 49.53
N PHE A 11 51.94 29.47 49.75
CA PHE A 11 51.90 28.41 48.72
C PHE A 11 50.83 28.75 47.69
N MET A 12 51.23 29.03 46.46
CA MET A 12 50.36 29.23 45.32
C MET A 12 50.08 27.85 44.69
N ALA A 13 48.89 27.28 44.92
CA ALA A 13 48.46 26.04 44.28
C ALA A 13 47.94 26.38 42.86
N LEU A 14 48.69 25.93 41.86
CA LEU A 14 48.30 26.01 40.44
C LEU A 14 47.27 24.88 40.17
N ALA A 15 45.98 25.25 40.09
CA ALA A 15 44.94 24.35 39.68
C ALA A 15 44.96 24.23 38.12
N SER A 16 45.46 23.13 37.61
CA SER A 16 45.38 22.78 36.17
C SER A 16 43.95 22.31 35.82
N THR A 17 43.16 23.18 35.22
CA THR A 17 41.88 22.81 34.62
C THR A 17 42.18 22.11 33.28
N ALA A 18 42.12 20.79 33.27
CA ALA A 18 42.08 20.02 32.02
C ALA A 18 40.71 20.23 31.38
N LEU A 19 40.70 21.00 30.29
CA LEU A 19 39.54 21.13 29.41
C LEU A 19 39.45 19.80 28.63
N LEU A 20 38.55 18.89 29.06
CA LEU A 20 38.11 17.78 28.23
C LEU A 20 37.26 18.38 27.11
N SER A 21 37.89 18.68 25.95
CA SER A 21 37.20 18.89 24.69
C SER A 21 36.65 17.51 24.29
N GLY A 22 35.45 17.18 24.75
CA GLY A 22 34.65 16.10 24.17
C GLY A 22 34.29 16.54 22.75
N CYS A 23 34.91 15.97 21.74
CA CYS A 23 34.37 15.99 20.39
C CYS A 23 33.03 15.25 20.44
N PHE A 24 31.93 15.99 20.57
CA PHE A 24 30.64 15.49 20.12
C PHE A 24 30.76 15.37 18.61
N HIS A 25 30.94 14.16 18.13
CA HIS A 25 30.69 13.83 16.74
C HIS A 25 29.16 13.79 16.65
N ASP A 26 28.54 14.91 16.38
CA ASP A 26 27.18 14.92 15.84
C ASP A 26 27.31 14.29 14.45
N ASP A 27 26.92 13.04 14.32
CA ASP A 27 26.68 12.45 13.02
C ASP A 27 25.46 13.16 12.42
N ASP A 28 25.68 14.34 11.81
CA ASP A 28 24.70 15.17 11.12
C ASP A 28 24.17 14.49 9.83
N ASN A 29 24.30 13.17 9.70
CA ASN A 29 23.67 12.43 8.63
C ASN A 29 22.15 12.33 8.89
N PRO A 30 21.32 12.93 8.02
CA PRO A 30 19.89 12.79 8.17
C PRO A 30 19.49 11.30 8.14
N PRO A 31 18.47 10.90 8.90
CA PRO A 31 18.02 9.51 8.91
C PRO A 31 17.64 9.09 7.50
N VAL A 32 18.13 7.91 7.08
CA VAL A 32 17.86 7.35 5.75
C VAL A 32 16.56 6.56 5.81
N PRO A 33 15.54 6.87 4.97
CA PRO A 33 14.32 6.11 4.96
C PRO A 33 14.55 4.67 4.50
N ARG A 34 13.76 3.75 5.06
CA ARG A 34 13.60 2.41 4.51
C ARG A 34 12.83 2.52 3.21
N GLU A 35 13.27 1.82 2.19
CA GLU A 35 12.62 1.78 0.88
C GLU A 35 12.15 0.36 0.61
N PHE A 36 10.95 0.24 0.04
CA PHE A 36 10.33 -1.03 -0.31
C PHE A 36 9.95 -1.02 -1.79
N SER A 37 10.48 -1.99 -2.53
CA SER A 37 10.04 -2.32 -3.88
C SER A 37 8.85 -3.26 -3.78
N VAL A 38 7.76 -2.93 -4.46
CA VAL A 38 6.50 -3.69 -4.49
C VAL A 38 6.28 -4.15 -5.93
N GLU A 39 6.58 -5.41 -6.24
CA GLU A 39 6.30 -6.02 -7.52
C GLU A 39 4.91 -6.64 -7.51
N VAL A 40 4.04 -6.20 -8.44
CA VAL A 40 2.68 -6.68 -8.63
C VAL A 40 2.62 -7.48 -9.92
N SER A 41 2.43 -8.79 -9.83
CA SER A 41 2.30 -9.69 -10.99
C SER A 41 0.87 -10.14 -11.17
N ASN A 42 0.32 -9.97 -12.37
CA ASN A 42 -1.01 -10.43 -12.73
C ASN A 42 -0.96 -11.92 -13.10
N LEU A 43 -1.63 -12.77 -12.32
CA LEU A 43 -1.66 -14.23 -12.51
C LEU A 43 -2.90 -14.72 -13.26
N THR A 44 -3.79 -13.82 -13.67
CA THR A 44 -5.04 -14.17 -14.35
C THR A 44 -4.81 -14.54 -15.81
N ASN A 45 -5.80 -15.18 -16.45
CA ASN A 45 -5.75 -15.50 -17.87
C ASN A 45 -6.21 -14.32 -18.74
N HIS A 46 -7.30 -13.62 -18.38
CA HIS A 46 -7.88 -12.55 -19.20
C HIS A 46 -8.54 -11.42 -18.38
N GLN A 47 -7.98 -11.15 -17.19
CA GLN A 47 -8.39 -10.05 -16.33
C GLN A 47 -7.24 -9.04 -16.17
N PRO A 48 -7.15 -7.99 -17.02
CA PRO A 48 -6.19 -6.94 -16.81
C PRO A 48 -6.47 -6.25 -15.48
N PHE A 49 -5.43 -5.77 -14.78
CA PHE A 49 -5.61 -4.89 -13.64
C PHE A 49 -5.50 -3.43 -14.10
N ALA A 50 -6.39 -2.57 -13.66
CA ALA A 50 -6.24 -1.12 -13.73
C ALA A 50 -5.01 -0.67 -12.92
N PRO A 51 -4.56 0.59 -13.04
CA PRO A 51 -3.46 1.10 -12.23
C PRO A 51 -3.69 0.83 -10.75
N VAL A 52 -2.72 0.17 -10.09
CA VAL A 52 -2.84 -0.21 -8.68
C VAL A 52 -2.44 0.93 -7.77
N GLY A 53 -3.06 1.02 -6.59
CA GLY A 53 -2.65 1.91 -5.51
C GLY A 53 -1.91 1.12 -4.42
N VAL A 54 -0.76 1.65 -3.99
CA VAL A 54 0.02 1.14 -2.85
C VAL A 54 0.05 2.20 -1.76
N VAL A 55 -0.26 1.80 -0.54
CA VAL A 55 -0.21 2.67 0.65
C VAL A 55 0.70 2.03 1.68
N LEU A 56 1.78 2.72 2.05
CA LEU A 56 2.59 2.40 3.20
C LEU A 56 2.05 3.20 4.39
N HIS A 57 1.75 2.53 5.52
CA HIS A 57 1.04 3.16 6.63
C HIS A 57 1.43 2.53 7.98
N GLU A 58 1.05 3.18 9.08
CA GLU A 58 1.06 2.59 10.42
C GLU A 58 -0.19 1.72 10.63
N ASP A 59 -0.26 1.03 11.76
CA ASP A 59 -1.48 0.31 12.15
C ASP A 59 -2.66 1.27 12.30
N GLY A 60 -3.86 0.85 11.87
CA GLY A 60 -5.09 1.64 11.97
C GLY A 60 -5.57 2.30 10.67
N TYR A 61 -4.83 2.19 9.55
CA TYR A 61 -5.36 2.53 8.22
C TYR A 61 -5.77 1.25 7.47
N HIS A 62 -6.93 1.30 6.81
CA HIS A 62 -7.48 0.21 6.01
C HIS A 62 -8.19 0.76 4.78
N PRO A 63 -7.74 0.49 3.55
CA PRO A 63 -8.42 0.95 2.33
C PRO A 63 -9.80 0.31 2.15
N TYR A 64 -10.03 -0.84 2.76
CA TYR A 64 -11.32 -1.54 2.80
C TYR A 64 -11.45 -2.39 4.06
N THR A 65 -12.69 -2.77 4.41
CA THR A 65 -12.97 -3.69 5.51
C THR A 65 -14.00 -4.72 5.06
N LEU A 66 -13.66 -6.01 5.16
CA LEU A 66 -14.59 -7.09 4.81
C LEU A 66 -15.85 -7.03 5.68
N GLY A 67 -17.00 -7.09 5.03
CA GLY A 67 -18.32 -6.99 5.66
C GLY A 67 -18.76 -5.56 5.98
N ALA A 68 -17.99 -4.53 5.62
CA ALA A 68 -18.39 -3.13 5.72
C ALA A 68 -18.63 -2.53 4.33
N ALA A 69 -19.41 -1.45 4.25
CA ALA A 69 -19.64 -0.72 3.01
C ALA A 69 -18.33 -0.15 2.45
N ALA A 70 -18.19 -0.14 1.13
CA ALA A 70 -17.10 0.55 0.44
C ALA A 70 -17.20 2.07 0.66
N SER A 71 -16.06 2.77 0.80
CA SER A 71 -16.02 4.23 0.65
C SER A 71 -16.30 4.61 -0.80
N THR A 72 -16.69 5.86 -1.06
CA THR A 72 -16.87 6.32 -2.44
C THR A 72 -15.57 6.23 -3.25
N ALA A 73 -14.43 6.46 -2.62
CA ALA A 73 -13.13 6.33 -3.28
C ALA A 73 -12.80 4.87 -3.64
N LEU A 74 -13.12 3.91 -2.76
CA LEU A 74 -12.99 2.48 -3.08
C LEU A 74 -13.94 2.06 -4.21
N GLU A 75 -15.19 2.54 -4.19
CA GLU A 75 -16.20 2.32 -5.24
C GLU A 75 -15.71 2.86 -6.60
N THR A 76 -15.26 4.12 -6.65
CA THR A 76 -14.70 4.73 -7.87
C THR A 76 -13.54 3.89 -8.45
N MET A 77 -12.65 3.40 -7.58
CA MET A 77 -11.55 2.53 -7.99
C MET A 77 -12.04 1.15 -8.44
N ALA A 78 -13.00 0.55 -7.76
CA ALA A 78 -13.45 -0.82 -8.04
C ALA A 78 -14.32 -0.92 -9.29
N GLU A 79 -15.12 0.11 -9.60
CA GLU A 79 -15.98 0.18 -10.79
C GLU A 79 -15.29 0.83 -11.99
N GLY A 80 -14.48 1.88 -11.77
CA GLY A 80 -13.90 2.68 -12.85
C GLY A 80 -12.40 2.49 -13.06
N GLY A 81 -11.71 1.83 -12.14
CA GLY A 81 -10.25 1.66 -12.17
C GLY A 81 -9.45 2.92 -11.82
N ASP A 82 -10.11 4.01 -11.40
CA ASP A 82 -9.45 5.25 -10.98
C ASP A 82 -9.13 5.20 -9.48
N VAL A 83 -7.86 5.01 -9.17
CA VAL A 83 -7.36 4.92 -7.80
C VAL A 83 -7.06 6.28 -7.17
N SER A 84 -7.20 7.39 -7.90
CA SER A 84 -6.74 8.73 -7.48
C SER A 84 -7.45 9.23 -6.21
N ASP A 85 -8.75 9.04 -6.10
CA ASP A 85 -9.51 9.46 -4.91
C ASP A 85 -9.11 8.64 -3.67
N LEU A 86 -8.88 7.33 -3.83
CA LEU A 86 -8.43 6.46 -2.75
C LEU A 86 -7.02 6.84 -2.25
N ILE A 87 -6.11 7.16 -3.16
CA ILE A 87 -4.78 7.67 -2.80
C ILE A 87 -4.88 9.03 -2.11
N SER A 88 -5.75 9.93 -2.58
CA SER A 88 -5.99 11.22 -1.94
C SER A 88 -6.58 11.09 -0.52
N GLU A 89 -7.52 10.14 -0.31
CA GLU A 89 -8.01 9.79 1.03
C GLU A 89 -6.87 9.26 1.92
N ALA A 90 -6.05 8.35 1.38
CA ALA A 90 -4.89 7.82 2.09
C ALA A 90 -3.91 8.91 2.48
N ASP A 91 -3.51 9.79 1.55
CA ASP A 91 -2.58 10.90 1.80
C ASP A 91 -3.09 11.87 2.89
N SER A 92 -4.40 11.98 3.04
CA SER A 92 -5.04 12.80 4.06
C SER A 92 -5.12 12.10 5.43
N HIS A 93 -4.87 10.79 5.48
CA HIS A 93 -4.97 10.01 6.71
C HIS A 93 -3.69 10.09 7.54
N THR A 94 -3.82 10.36 8.84
CA THR A 94 -2.68 10.61 9.74
C THR A 94 -1.74 9.41 9.93
N MET A 95 -2.20 8.19 9.63
CA MET A 95 -1.39 6.96 9.72
C MET A 95 -0.67 6.65 8.41
N THR A 96 -0.90 7.37 7.33
CA THR A 96 -0.23 7.15 6.06
C THR A 96 1.20 7.68 6.11
N LEU A 97 2.13 6.90 5.59
CA LEU A 97 3.57 7.18 5.58
C LEU A 97 4.04 7.55 4.17
N ASP A 98 3.53 6.84 3.16
CA ASP A 98 3.85 7.07 1.74
C ASP A 98 2.82 6.39 0.84
N THR A 99 2.62 6.90 -0.36
CA THR A 99 1.70 6.33 -1.35
C THR A 99 2.33 6.28 -2.73
N MET A 100 1.88 5.33 -3.56
CA MET A 100 2.31 5.23 -4.94
C MET A 100 1.17 4.69 -5.80
N THR A 101 1.01 5.28 -6.98
CA THR A 101 0.05 4.82 -8.00
C THR A 101 0.80 4.17 -9.16
N GLY A 102 0.27 3.05 -9.66
CA GLY A 102 0.74 2.40 -10.88
C GLY A 102 0.60 3.29 -12.11
N THR A 103 1.41 3.05 -13.11
CA THR A 103 1.50 3.91 -14.31
C THR A 103 0.56 3.48 -15.42
N GLY A 104 -0.04 2.30 -15.34
CA GLY A 104 -0.91 1.79 -16.38
C GLY A 104 -1.52 0.41 -16.07
N ILE A 105 -2.14 -0.15 -17.11
CA ILE A 105 -2.75 -1.49 -17.06
C ILE A 105 -1.68 -2.57 -16.88
N ILE A 106 -1.87 -3.46 -15.91
CA ILE A 106 -1.05 -4.66 -15.76
C ILE A 106 -1.76 -5.80 -16.51
N ALA A 107 -1.29 -6.12 -17.72
CA ALA A 107 -1.85 -7.19 -18.51
C ALA A 107 -1.66 -8.57 -17.86
N PRO A 108 -2.50 -9.57 -18.17
CA PRO A 108 -2.29 -10.95 -17.75
C PRO A 108 -0.87 -11.45 -18.05
N GLY A 109 -0.22 -12.07 -17.05
CA GLY A 109 1.16 -12.54 -17.14
C GLY A 109 2.24 -11.46 -17.09
N SER A 110 1.87 -10.18 -16.95
CA SER A 110 2.79 -9.05 -16.79
C SER A 110 2.92 -8.62 -15.32
N ASN A 111 3.87 -7.74 -15.05
CA ASN A 111 4.08 -7.15 -13.74
C ASN A 111 4.39 -5.66 -13.82
N GLU A 112 4.23 -4.96 -12.72
CA GLU A 112 4.69 -3.59 -12.48
C GLU A 112 5.43 -3.53 -11.14
N ILE A 113 6.42 -2.64 -11.02
CA ILE A 113 7.18 -2.42 -9.80
C ILE A 113 6.95 -0.98 -9.34
N LEU A 114 6.47 -0.84 -8.10
CA LEU A 114 6.28 0.44 -7.43
C LEU A 114 7.26 0.53 -6.26
N THR A 115 7.58 1.77 -5.84
CA THR A 115 8.48 2.00 -4.72
C THR A 115 7.83 2.94 -3.72
N VAL A 116 7.85 2.56 -2.45
CA VAL A 116 7.42 3.39 -1.31
C VAL A 116 8.49 3.42 -0.23
N GLN A 117 8.52 4.47 0.59
CA GLN A 117 9.58 4.66 1.58
C GLN A 117 9.07 5.28 2.88
N SER A 118 9.76 5.04 3.99
CA SER A 118 9.45 5.68 5.27
C SER A 118 10.62 5.65 6.24
N LEU A 119 10.66 6.66 7.11
CA LEU A 119 11.50 6.67 8.32
C LEU A 119 10.89 5.86 9.48
N ASN A 120 9.62 5.48 9.37
CA ASN A 120 8.93 4.70 10.40
C ASN A 120 9.51 3.29 10.52
N THR A 121 9.57 2.75 11.73
CA THR A 121 10.12 1.43 12.03
C THR A 121 9.09 0.31 12.02
N GLN A 122 7.80 0.64 11.99
CA GLN A 122 6.67 -0.31 12.04
C GLN A 122 5.73 -0.15 10.83
N PRO A 123 6.23 -0.07 9.58
CA PRO A 123 5.39 0.12 8.42
C PRO A 123 4.58 -1.14 8.11
N ARG A 124 3.33 -0.89 7.67
CA ARG A 124 2.43 -1.86 7.05
C ARG A 124 2.17 -1.46 5.61
N LEU A 125 1.78 -2.40 4.78
CA LEU A 125 1.51 -2.19 3.37
C LEU A 125 0.10 -2.64 3.03
N SER A 126 -0.65 -1.77 2.37
CA SER A 126 -1.91 -2.07 1.70
C SER A 126 -1.79 -1.85 0.21
N LEU A 127 -2.56 -2.60 -0.58
CA LEU A 127 -2.60 -2.50 -2.03
C LEU A 127 -4.02 -2.78 -2.50
N VAL A 128 -4.48 -2.03 -3.51
CA VAL A 128 -5.74 -2.25 -4.22
C VAL A 128 -5.57 -2.02 -5.72
N GLY A 129 -6.41 -2.66 -6.54
CA GLY A 129 -6.45 -2.44 -7.98
C GLY A 129 -7.60 -3.19 -8.62
N MET A 130 -8.36 -2.55 -9.51
CA MET A 130 -9.54 -3.12 -10.18
C MET A 130 -9.15 -4.26 -11.14
N LEU A 131 -10.02 -5.27 -11.24
CA LEU A 131 -10.05 -6.20 -12.37
C LEU A 131 -10.97 -5.61 -13.46
N VAL A 132 -10.40 -5.22 -14.59
CA VAL A 132 -11.09 -4.42 -15.63
C VAL A 132 -12.29 -5.14 -16.28
N ASN A 133 -12.29 -6.49 -16.29
CA ASN A 133 -13.39 -7.30 -16.78
C ASN A 133 -14.27 -7.84 -15.64
N THR A 134 -14.60 -6.99 -14.67
CA THR A 134 -15.60 -7.24 -13.62
C THR A 134 -16.43 -5.98 -13.44
N ASN A 135 -17.54 -6.07 -12.71
CA ASN A 135 -18.36 -4.93 -12.35
C ASN A 135 -17.65 -4.04 -11.32
N ASP A 136 -17.31 -4.60 -10.15
CA ASP A 136 -16.64 -3.89 -9.05
C ASP A 136 -15.57 -4.77 -8.35
N GLY A 137 -14.96 -5.69 -9.07
CA GLY A 137 -13.94 -6.60 -8.54
C GLY A 137 -12.56 -5.96 -8.42
N PHE A 138 -11.89 -6.16 -7.29
CA PHE A 138 -10.55 -5.64 -7.09
C PHE A 138 -9.61 -6.62 -6.36
N ILE A 139 -8.31 -6.64 -6.72
CA ILE A 139 -7.27 -7.29 -5.92
C ILE A 139 -6.98 -6.46 -4.67
N GLY A 140 -6.70 -7.11 -3.54
CA GLY A 140 -6.39 -6.38 -2.32
C GLY A 140 -5.41 -7.09 -1.40
N LEU A 141 -4.55 -6.28 -0.77
CA LEU A 141 -3.82 -6.56 0.46
C LEU A 141 -4.16 -5.46 1.47
N ASN A 142 -4.30 -5.83 2.74
CA ASN A 142 -4.73 -4.89 3.77
C ASN A 142 -3.86 -5.03 5.02
N GLY A 143 -3.04 -4.03 5.30
CA GLY A 143 -2.26 -3.90 6.52
C GLY A 143 -1.19 -4.99 6.73
N VAL A 144 -0.53 -5.45 5.67
CA VAL A 144 0.54 -6.45 5.77
C VAL A 144 1.75 -5.85 6.48
N ASP A 145 2.19 -6.49 7.55
CA ASP A 145 3.39 -6.07 8.30
C ASP A 145 4.66 -6.31 7.47
N VAL A 146 5.37 -5.24 7.13
CA VAL A 146 6.65 -5.27 6.41
C VAL A 146 7.82 -4.76 7.27
N SER A 147 7.55 -4.48 8.55
CA SER A 147 8.53 -3.91 9.49
C SER A 147 9.71 -4.83 9.76
N GLY A 148 9.49 -6.14 9.73
CA GLY A 148 10.49 -7.17 9.99
C GLY A 148 11.48 -7.43 8.86
N LEU A 149 11.25 -6.89 7.66
CA LEU A 149 12.12 -7.15 6.51
C LEU A 149 13.52 -6.54 6.72
N GLY A 150 14.54 -7.38 6.64
CA GLY A 150 15.95 -6.98 6.53
C GLY A 150 16.27 -6.42 5.13
N LEU A 151 17.44 -5.78 4.98
CA LEU A 151 17.90 -5.27 3.69
C LEU A 151 18.02 -6.41 2.67
N ASN A 152 17.42 -6.25 1.49
CA ASN A 152 17.28 -7.23 0.41
C ASN A 152 16.46 -8.49 0.79
N GLU A 153 15.76 -8.45 1.90
CA GLU A 153 14.82 -9.49 2.26
C GLU A 153 13.45 -9.23 1.63
N SER A 154 12.75 -10.30 1.23
CA SER A 154 11.49 -10.22 0.51
C SER A 154 10.40 -11.02 1.19
N LEU A 155 9.17 -10.52 1.08
CA LEU A 155 7.94 -11.19 1.47
C LEU A 155 7.14 -11.51 0.19
N ASP A 156 6.85 -12.79 -0.06
CA ASP A 156 6.05 -13.27 -1.19
C ASP A 156 4.60 -13.47 -0.74
N LEU A 157 3.69 -12.64 -1.26
CA LEU A 157 2.29 -12.59 -0.89
C LEU A 157 1.41 -12.99 -2.06
N LYS A 158 0.21 -13.47 -1.74
CA LYS A 158 -0.85 -13.80 -2.70
C LYS A 158 -2.06 -12.92 -2.43
N ALA A 159 -2.43 -12.08 -3.38
CA ALA A 159 -3.62 -11.25 -3.27
C ALA A 159 -4.86 -11.98 -3.81
N ARG A 160 -5.97 -11.78 -3.10
CA ARG A 160 -7.30 -12.26 -3.49
C ARG A 160 -8.04 -11.16 -4.23
N VAL A 161 -9.08 -11.57 -4.94
CA VAL A 161 -10.09 -10.67 -5.48
C VAL A 161 -11.23 -10.53 -4.50
N TYR A 162 -11.60 -9.29 -4.28
CA TYR A 162 -12.76 -8.86 -3.50
C TYR A 162 -13.75 -8.18 -4.44
N ASP A 163 -14.98 -8.13 -4.02
CA ASP A 163 -16.14 -7.52 -4.61
C ASP A 163 -16.49 -6.33 -3.71
N ALA A 164 -16.56 -5.12 -4.26
CA ALA A 164 -16.82 -3.92 -3.45
C ALA A 164 -18.26 -3.88 -2.92
N GLY A 165 -19.17 -4.67 -3.54
CA GLY A 165 -20.58 -4.76 -3.18
C GLY A 165 -21.39 -3.52 -3.58
N THR A 166 -20.88 -2.76 -4.52
CA THR A 166 -21.49 -1.50 -5.00
C THR A 166 -22.26 -1.71 -6.28
N GLU A 167 -21.79 -2.59 -7.16
CA GLU A 167 -22.45 -2.93 -8.42
C GLU A 167 -22.74 -4.44 -8.50
N ALA A 168 -23.97 -4.79 -8.93
CA ALA A 168 -24.36 -6.20 -9.06
C ALA A 168 -23.55 -6.88 -10.16
N ASN A 169 -23.08 -8.11 -9.90
CA ASN A 169 -22.33 -8.94 -10.83
C ASN A 169 -23.24 -9.38 -12.01
N SER A 170 -23.59 -8.42 -12.87
CA SER A 170 -24.44 -8.62 -14.05
C SER A 170 -23.68 -9.27 -15.20
N GLU A 171 -22.35 -9.05 -15.25
CA GLU A 171 -21.43 -9.41 -16.32
C GLU A 171 -21.85 -8.86 -17.70
N ALA A 172 -22.77 -7.89 -17.70
CA ALA A 172 -23.27 -7.29 -18.94
C ALA A 172 -22.24 -6.29 -19.51
N ALA A 173 -22.15 -6.21 -20.85
CA ALA A 173 -21.19 -5.31 -21.50
C ALA A 173 -21.36 -3.84 -21.12
N ALA A 174 -22.59 -3.44 -20.75
CA ALA A 174 -22.86 -2.04 -20.35
C ALA A 174 -22.23 -1.67 -19.00
N ASP A 175 -22.04 -2.67 -18.13
CA ASP A 175 -21.64 -2.50 -16.73
C ASP A 175 -20.16 -2.92 -16.50
N VAL A 176 -19.49 -3.51 -17.50
CA VAL A 176 -18.11 -3.99 -17.42
C VAL A 176 -17.18 -3.08 -18.23
N PRO A 177 -16.33 -2.25 -17.62
CA PRO A 177 -15.47 -1.31 -18.34
C PRO A 177 -14.59 -1.92 -19.41
N GLY A 178 -14.04 -3.11 -19.17
CA GLY A 178 -13.21 -3.84 -20.12
C GLY A 178 -13.97 -4.34 -21.35
N GLN A 179 -15.30 -4.34 -21.32
CA GLN A 179 -16.18 -4.67 -22.43
C GLN A 179 -16.79 -3.42 -23.09
N GLY A 180 -16.31 -2.22 -22.72
CA GLY A 180 -16.78 -0.94 -23.23
C GLY A 180 -17.98 -0.39 -22.47
N GLY A 181 -18.24 -0.94 -21.28
CA GLY A 181 -19.26 -0.45 -20.34
C GLY A 181 -18.87 0.85 -19.66
N GLU A 182 -19.80 1.38 -18.88
CA GLU A 182 -19.53 2.53 -18.02
C GLU A 182 -18.57 2.18 -16.88
N GLY A 183 -17.91 3.20 -16.35
CA GLY A 183 -17.10 3.09 -15.15
C GLY A 183 -17.95 3.41 -13.92
N PHE A 184 -17.38 4.22 -13.00
CA PHE A 184 -18.04 4.57 -11.75
C PHE A 184 -19.49 5.10 -11.92
N ASN A 185 -20.40 4.49 -11.16
CA ASN A 185 -21.81 4.89 -11.07
C ASN A 185 -22.20 5.04 -9.59
N ALA A 186 -22.55 6.25 -9.16
CA ALA A 186 -22.91 6.54 -7.76
C ALA A 186 -24.20 5.82 -7.26
N SER A 187 -24.91 5.11 -8.16
CA SER A 187 -26.12 4.38 -7.82
C SER A 187 -25.84 2.93 -7.51
N ARG A 188 -25.57 2.63 -6.25
CA ARG A 188 -25.33 1.26 -5.79
C ARG A 188 -26.56 0.37 -5.98
N ASN A 189 -26.35 -0.82 -6.52
CA ASN A 189 -27.42 -1.79 -6.81
C ASN A 189 -27.10 -3.23 -6.36
N ASP A 190 -26.08 -3.41 -5.50
CA ASP A 190 -25.76 -4.69 -4.87
C ASP A 190 -25.89 -4.60 -3.33
N ARG A 191 -25.29 -5.53 -2.61
CA ARG A 191 -25.45 -5.79 -1.16
C ARG A 191 -24.80 -4.74 -0.23
N ASP A 192 -24.07 -3.77 -0.79
CA ASP A 192 -23.42 -2.64 -0.08
C ASP A 192 -22.48 -3.06 1.06
N PHE A 193 -21.67 -4.10 0.81
CA PHE A 193 -20.53 -4.44 1.67
C PHE A 193 -19.44 -5.20 0.90
N VAL A 194 -18.20 -4.96 1.25
CA VAL A 194 -17.04 -5.64 0.66
C VAL A 194 -17.04 -7.12 1.03
N ALA A 195 -16.97 -7.99 0.03
CA ALA A 195 -16.97 -9.45 0.18
C ALA A 195 -15.81 -10.09 -0.60
N VAL A 196 -15.61 -11.39 -0.43
CA VAL A 196 -14.75 -12.16 -1.34
C VAL A 196 -15.49 -12.35 -2.66
N HIS A 197 -14.86 -11.98 -3.77
CA HIS A 197 -15.46 -12.13 -5.09
C HIS A 197 -15.66 -13.61 -5.45
N PRO A 198 -16.88 -14.01 -5.87
CA PRO A 198 -17.18 -15.42 -6.19
C PRO A 198 -16.58 -15.92 -7.51
N GLY A 199 -15.96 -15.03 -8.29
CA GLY A 199 -15.59 -15.23 -9.68
C GLY A 199 -16.67 -14.71 -10.64
N VAL A 200 -16.33 -14.51 -11.92
CA VAL A 200 -17.30 -14.10 -12.94
C VAL A 200 -18.09 -15.30 -13.46
N ILE A 201 -19.33 -15.07 -13.87
CA ILE A 201 -20.19 -16.05 -14.55
C ILE A 201 -20.20 -15.73 -16.04
N SER A 202 -19.58 -16.56 -16.85
CA SER A 202 -19.49 -16.35 -18.28
C SER A 202 -20.77 -16.76 -19.02
N MET A 203 -20.89 -16.36 -20.30
CA MET A 203 -21.94 -16.86 -21.14
C MET A 203 -21.87 -18.38 -21.34
N ASP A 204 -20.67 -18.95 -21.30
CA ASP A 204 -20.42 -20.39 -21.39
C ASP A 204 -20.91 -21.14 -20.14
N ASP A 205 -21.03 -20.45 -18.99
CA ASP A 205 -21.63 -20.99 -17.76
C ASP A 205 -23.16 -20.87 -17.72
N GLY A 206 -23.78 -20.35 -18.78
CA GLY A 206 -25.22 -20.24 -18.93
C GLY A 206 -25.83 -18.88 -18.58
N LEU A 207 -25.04 -17.87 -18.24
CA LEU A 207 -25.51 -16.49 -18.06
C LEU A 207 -25.62 -15.79 -19.43
N SER A 208 -26.76 -15.89 -20.08
CA SER A 208 -26.98 -15.42 -21.47
C SER A 208 -26.79 -13.90 -21.65
N GLY A 209 -26.86 -13.11 -20.56
CA GLY A 209 -26.61 -11.67 -20.56
C GLY A 209 -25.13 -11.31 -20.39
N SER A 210 -24.27 -12.27 -20.01
CA SER A 210 -22.84 -12.04 -19.82
C SER A 210 -22.16 -11.72 -21.14
N SER A 211 -21.32 -10.70 -21.14
CA SER A 211 -20.40 -10.37 -22.22
C SER A 211 -19.06 -11.13 -22.11
N LEU A 212 -18.88 -11.86 -21.00
CA LEU A 212 -17.65 -12.57 -20.67
C LEU A 212 -17.73 -14.03 -21.13
N ASP A 213 -16.58 -14.60 -21.48
CA ASP A 213 -16.40 -16.01 -21.80
C ASP A 213 -15.55 -16.71 -20.73
N GLN A 214 -15.28 -18.01 -20.89
CA GLN A 214 -14.48 -18.79 -19.95
C GLN A 214 -13.06 -18.26 -19.75
N SER A 215 -12.49 -17.51 -20.69
CA SER A 215 -11.14 -16.97 -20.53
C SER A 215 -11.06 -15.88 -19.46
N HIS A 216 -12.17 -15.19 -19.16
CA HIS A 216 -12.29 -14.15 -18.17
C HIS A 216 -12.44 -14.69 -16.73
N ARG A 217 -12.72 -16.00 -16.61
CA ARG A 217 -12.84 -16.63 -15.29
C ARG A 217 -11.50 -16.58 -14.56
N PHE A 218 -11.56 -16.36 -13.26
CA PHE A 218 -10.42 -16.40 -12.38
C PHE A 218 -10.73 -17.18 -11.11
N ASP A 219 -9.70 -17.60 -10.45
CA ASP A 219 -9.73 -18.17 -9.10
C ASP A 219 -8.63 -17.51 -8.27
N ASN A 220 -8.71 -17.63 -6.96
CA ASN A 220 -7.72 -17.05 -6.07
C ASN A 220 -6.55 -18.00 -5.81
N PRO A 221 -5.31 -17.47 -5.75
CA PRO A 221 -4.91 -16.05 -5.84
C PRO A 221 -4.85 -15.55 -7.28
N SER A 222 -5.29 -14.30 -7.52
CA SER A 222 -5.25 -13.66 -8.84
C SER A 222 -4.03 -12.78 -9.06
N ALA A 223 -3.34 -12.38 -7.99
CA ALA A 223 -2.07 -11.66 -8.08
C ALA A 223 -1.01 -12.23 -7.13
N ARG A 224 0.26 -12.12 -7.55
CA ARG A 224 1.43 -12.30 -6.70
C ARG A 224 2.03 -10.94 -6.41
N ILE A 225 2.30 -10.66 -5.14
CA ILE A 225 2.90 -9.41 -4.69
C ILE A 225 4.22 -9.75 -3.96
N VAL A 226 5.34 -9.23 -4.46
CA VAL A 226 6.63 -9.38 -3.79
C VAL A 226 7.06 -8.04 -3.24
N VAL A 227 7.17 -7.95 -1.91
CA VAL A 227 7.66 -6.75 -1.23
C VAL A 227 9.09 -7.00 -0.80
N THR A 228 10.02 -6.21 -1.31
CA THR A 228 11.45 -6.31 -1.00
C THR A 228 11.93 -5.02 -0.36
N ARG A 229 12.60 -5.10 0.80
CA ARG A 229 13.27 -3.93 1.35
C ARG A 229 14.58 -3.68 0.60
N THR A 230 14.69 -2.53 -0.08
CA THR A 230 15.83 -2.17 -0.94
C THR A 230 16.80 -1.18 -0.28
N ARG A 231 16.37 -0.53 0.83
CA ARG A 231 17.20 0.37 1.62
C ARG A 231 16.87 0.37 3.11
#